data_16089b48343ec76ba292faac752da46e
#
_entry.id   16089b48343ec76ba292faac752da46e
#
_cell.length_a   1.000
_cell.length_b   1.000
_cell.length_c   1.000
_cell.angle_alpha   90.00
_cell.angle_beta   90.00
_cell.angle_gamma   90.00
#
_symmetry.space_group_name_H-M   'P 1'
#
loop_
_entity.id
_entity.type
_entity.pdbx_description
1 polymer ?
#
loop_
_entity_poly.entity_id
_entity_poly.type
_entity_poly.pdbx_seq_one_letter_code
_entity_poly.pdbx_strand_id
1 'polypeptide(L)'
;MKEILSIRNLNKTFESGFKLKNINFDIKEGEVVSLIGESGSGKTSISKIIVGLLKAEGQILFKGMNILKYPKKINGKIQMIFQSPYSSLNPKYKIKDIILEGVIYQKVLEKEENIDEYLLNILNDVGLDKEILNKYPHELSGGQRQRVGIARTVAVKPDLIIADEILTALDALTQIQILELFQKLKENKKISYLFISHDINVVKKISDRLLIIKDGEIIESGTKEKIFSKPEKEYTKKLIEISGIR
;
A
#
# COMPACT_ATOMS: atom_id res chain seq x y z
N MET A 1 3.11 20.51 3.64
CA MET A 1 2.59 19.23 4.19
C MET A 1 3.69 18.59 5.02
N LYS A 2 3.33 17.96 6.14
CA LYS A 2 4.27 17.30 7.06
C LYS A 2 4.68 15.93 6.51
N GLU A 3 5.94 15.51 6.73
CA GLU A 3 6.39 14.16 6.37
C GLU A 3 5.77 13.13 7.33
N ILE A 4 5.14 12.09 6.76
CA ILE A 4 4.61 10.96 7.52
C ILE A 4 5.63 9.83 7.58
N LEU A 5 6.32 9.56 6.47
CA LEU A 5 7.38 8.57 6.36
C LEU A 5 8.62 9.20 5.75
N SER A 6 9.79 8.91 6.31
CA SER A 6 11.08 9.34 5.76
C SER A 6 12.08 8.19 5.84
N ILE A 7 12.62 7.79 4.71
CA ILE A 7 13.62 6.74 4.59
C ILE A 7 14.95 7.37 4.23
N ARG A 8 16.01 7.03 4.98
CA ARG A 8 17.35 7.58 4.79
C ARG A 8 18.40 6.47 4.83
N ASN A 9 19.22 6.43 3.79
CA ASN A 9 20.36 5.51 3.64
C ASN A 9 19.98 4.05 3.92
N LEU A 10 18.80 3.60 3.42
CA LEU A 10 18.34 2.25 3.63
C LEU A 10 19.13 1.29 2.74
N ASN A 11 19.77 0.30 3.37
CA ASN A 11 20.59 -0.69 2.70
C ASN A 11 20.18 -2.09 3.17
N LYS A 12 20.23 -3.06 2.25
CA LYS A 12 20.05 -4.47 2.57
C LYS A 12 20.73 -5.35 1.54
N THR A 13 21.55 -6.29 2.01
CA THR A 13 22.10 -7.38 1.18
C THR A 13 21.27 -8.64 1.42
N PHE A 14 20.90 -9.33 0.35
CA PHE A 14 20.21 -10.62 0.38
C PHE A 14 21.18 -11.76 0.09
N GLU A 15 20.86 -12.95 0.56
CA GLU A 15 21.68 -14.18 0.31
C GLU A 15 21.86 -14.46 -1.17
N SER A 16 20.89 -14.11 -2.02
CA SER A 16 20.98 -14.19 -3.48
C SER A 16 22.03 -13.27 -4.12
N GLY A 17 22.68 -12.41 -3.33
CA GLY A 17 23.60 -11.37 -3.83
C GLY A 17 22.91 -10.07 -4.25
N PHE A 18 21.58 -10.04 -4.36
CA PHE A 18 20.85 -8.80 -4.63
C PHE A 18 21.01 -7.80 -3.48
N LYS A 19 21.06 -6.50 -3.81
CA LYS A 19 21.24 -5.43 -2.80
C LYS A 19 20.27 -4.29 -3.04
N LEU A 20 19.62 -3.83 -1.98
CA LEU A 20 19.09 -2.47 -1.92
C LEU A 20 20.23 -1.54 -1.50
N LYS A 21 20.42 -0.46 -2.24
CA LYS A 21 21.55 0.45 -2.04
C LYS A 21 21.05 1.88 -1.87
N ASN A 22 21.37 2.46 -0.71
CA ASN A 22 21.18 3.87 -0.42
C ASN A 22 19.77 4.38 -0.79
N ILE A 23 18.72 3.64 -0.41
CA ILE A 23 17.34 4.02 -0.68
C ILE A 23 16.98 5.24 0.19
N ASN A 24 16.57 6.31 -0.46
CA ASN A 24 16.19 7.58 0.16
C ASN A 24 14.90 8.10 -0.48
N PHE A 25 13.86 8.31 0.31
CA PHE A 25 12.63 9.01 -0.09
C PHE A 25 11.80 9.38 1.13
N ASP A 26 10.78 10.21 0.90
CA ASP A 26 9.79 10.61 1.89
C ASP A 26 8.38 10.45 1.33
N ILE A 27 7.39 10.38 2.22
CA ILE A 27 5.97 10.47 1.91
C ILE A 27 5.39 11.52 2.84
N LYS A 28 4.58 12.45 2.29
CA LYS A 28 3.87 13.47 3.06
C LYS A 28 2.48 12.99 3.49
N GLU A 29 1.92 13.61 4.50
CA GLU A 29 0.55 13.32 4.97
C GLU A 29 -0.45 13.54 3.83
N GLY A 30 -1.29 12.51 3.55
CA GLY A 30 -2.28 12.50 2.47
C GLY A 30 -1.71 12.39 1.05
N GLU A 31 -0.40 12.12 0.90
CA GLU A 31 0.24 11.95 -0.40
C GLU A 31 0.15 10.50 -0.88
N VAL A 32 -0.01 10.32 -2.19
CA VAL A 32 0.17 9.04 -2.88
C VAL A 32 1.51 9.05 -3.60
N VAL A 33 2.48 8.31 -3.07
CA VAL A 33 3.78 8.09 -3.72
C VAL A 33 3.77 6.71 -4.36
N SER A 34 4.10 6.63 -5.64
CA SER A 34 4.21 5.33 -6.32
C SER A 34 5.65 4.93 -6.56
N LEU A 35 5.96 3.67 -6.26
CA LEU A 35 7.25 3.03 -6.52
C LEU A 35 7.14 2.10 -7.73
N ILE A 36 7.86 2.43 -8.81
CA ILE A 36 7.78 1.76 -10.10
C ILE A 36 9.13 1.19 -10.49
N GLY A 37 9.13 0.01 -11.09
CA GLY A 37 10.31 -0.64 -11.64
C GLY A 37 9.99 -2.07 -12.07
N GLU A 38 10.92 -2.73 -12.73
CA GLU A 38 10.79 -4.12 -13.16
C GLU A 38 10.64 -5.10 -12.01
N SER A 39 10.19 -6.32 -12.30
CA SER A 39 10.16 -7.41 -11.32
C SER A 39 11.60 -7.67 -10.82
N GLY A 40 11.74 -7.91 -9.51
CA GLY A 40 13.06 -8.10 -8.91
C GLY A 40 13.85 -6.82 -8.57
N SER A 41 13.37 -5.63 -8.92
CA SER A 41 14.07 -4.36 -8.62
C SER A 41 14.12 -3.98 -7.13
N GLY A 42 13.38 -4.70 -6.26
CA GLY A 42 13.42 -4.49 -4.81
C GLY A 42 12.17 -3.83 -4.19
N LYS A 43 11.13 -3.54 -4.98
CA LYS A 43 9.89 -2.86 -4.51
C LYS A 43 9.24 -3.54 -3.32
N THR A 44 8.91 -4.83 -3.45
CA THR A 44 8.31 -5.64 -2.37
C THR A 44 9.25 -5.79 -1.16
N SER A 45 10.57 -5.76 -1.39
CA SER A 45 11.53 -5.80 -0.29
C SER A 45 11.47 -4.51 0.54
N ILE A 46 11.36 -3.35 -0.10
CA ILE A 46 11.20 -2.06 0.59
C ILE A 46 9.90 -2.06 1.41
N SER A 47 8.76 -2.50 0.84
CA SER A 47 7.50 -2.61 1.58
C SER A 47 7.64 -3.48 2.82
N LYS A 48 8.22 -4.68 2.68
CA LYS A 48 8.42 -5.62 3.79
C LYS A 48 9.34 -5.07 4.88
N ILE A 49 10.34 -4.27 4.51
CA ILE A 49 11.21 -3.58 5.48
C ILE A 49 10.43 -2.52 6.25
N ILE A 50 9.63 -1.70 5.56
CA ILE A 50 8.84 -0.64 6.21
C ILE A 50 7.86 -1.21 7.24
N VAL A 51 7.21 -2.35 6.94
CA VAL A 51 6.29 -2.99 7.89
C VAL A 51 6.99 -3.91 8.90
N GLY A 52 8.33 -3.98 8.89
CA GLY A 52 9.12 -4.73 9.87
C GLY A 52 9.20 -6.24 9.63
N LEU A 53 8.79 -6.73 8.45
CA LEU A 53 8.92 -8.14 8.06
C LEU A 53 10.33 -8.52 7.61
N LEU A 54 11.15 -7.54 7.23
CA LEU A 54 12.55 -7.74 6.86
C LEU A 54 13.43 -6.73 7.61
N LYS A 55 14.60 -7.18 8.05
CA LYS A 55 15.62 -6.31 8.66
C LYS A 55 16.43 -5.60 7.57
N ALA A 56 16.84 -4.37 7.84
CA ALA A 56 17.71 -3.57 6.98
C ALA A 56 18.56 -2.62 7.83
N GLU A 57 19.56 -2.01 7.20
CA GLU A 57 20.39 -0.95 7.78
C GLU A 57 19.89 0.41 7.30
N GLY A 58 20.12 1.48 8.08
CA GLY A 58 19.67 2.82 7.78
C GLY A 58 18.66 3.37 8.75
N GLN A 59 17.81 4.28 8.29
CA GLN A 59 16.76 4.88 9.12
C GLN A 59 15.42 4.89 8.38
N ILE A 60 14.37 4.53 9.11
CA ILE A 60 12.98 4.72 8.68
C ILE A 60 12.28 5.49 9.79
N LEU A 61 11.94 6.74 9.50
CA LEU A 61 11.24 7.61 10.43
C LEU A 61 9.75 7.64 10.06
N PHE A 62 8.90 7.19 10.94
CA PHE A 62 7.45 7.33 10.84
C PHE A 62 6.97 8.37 11.84
N LYS A 63 6.40 9.49 11.37
CA LYS A 63 6.05 10.64 12.20
C LYS A 63 7.20 11.08 13.14
N GLY A 64 8.44 11.06 12.62
CA GLY A 64 9.65 11.43 13.32
C GLY A 64 10.26 10.34 14.23
N MET A 65 9.60 9.19 14.39
CA MET A 65 10.10 8.08 15.20
C MET A 65 10.79 7.02 14.34
N ASN A 66 11.99 6.60 14.70
CA ASN A 66 12.70 5.53 13.99
C ASN A 66 12.08 4.16 14.29
N ILE A 67 11.36 3.62 13.31
CA ILE A 67 10.62 2.37 13.44
C ILE A 67 11.50 1.11 13.34
N LEU A 68 12.71 1.21 12.78
CA LEU A 68 13.67 0.10 12.82
C LEU A 68 14.16 -0.18 14.26
N LYS A 69 14.21 0.87 15.09
CA LYS A 69 14.56 0.75 16.52
C LYS A 69 13.35 0.40 17.40
N TYR A 70 12.16 0.88 17.04
CA TYR A 70 10.95 0.78 17.85
C TYR A 70 9.74 0.25 17.06
N PRO A 71 9.81 -0.97 16.51
CA PRO A 71 8.76 -1.48 15.59
C PRO A 71 7.38 -1.61 16.26
N LYS A 72 7.32 -1.90 17.56
CA LYS A 72 6.05 -2.02 18.30
C LYS A 72 5.26 -0.72 18.43
N LYS A 73 5.89 0.45 18.22
CA LYS A 73 5.22 1.75 18.38
C LYS A 73 4.38 2.17 17.17
N ILE A 74 4.47 1.43 16.05
CA ILE A 74 3.70 1.70 14.83
C ILE A 74 2.45 0.84 14.68
N ASN A 75 2.14 0.04 15.70
CA ASN A 75 1.04 -0.93 15.66
C ASN A 75 -0.23 -0.32 15.03
N GLY A 76 -0.72 -0.95 13.96
CA GLY A 76 -1.91 -0.52 13.24
C GLY A 76 -1.74 0.72 12.35
N LYS A 77 -0.76 1.58 12.58
CA LYS A 77 -0.62 2.88 11.89
C LYS A 77 0.01 2.79 10.49
N ILE A 78 0.82 1.78 10.25
CA ILE A 78 1.27 1.40 8.91
C ILE A 78 0.69 0.03 8.61
N GLN A 79 -0.05 -0.08 7.51
CA GLN A 79 -0.68 -1.32 7.06
C GLN A 79 -0.21 -1.66 5.66
N MET A 80 -0.18 -2.96 5.34
CA MET A 80 0.18 -3.45 4.01
C MET A 80 -0.95 -4.30 3.43
N ILE A 81 -1.30 -4.01 2.19
CA ILE A 81 -2.17 -4.86 1.38
C ILE A 81 -1.26 -5.65 0.45
N PHE A 82 -1.27 -6.98 0.60
CA PHE A 82 -0.43 -7.89 -0.17
C PHE A 82 -1.01 -8.16 -1.55
N GLN A 83 -0.15 -8.51 -2.50
CA GLN A 83 -0.46 -8.80 -3.89
C GLN A 83 -1.58 -9.85 -4.08
N SER A 84 -1.64 -10.86 -3.21
CA SER A 84 -2.66 -11.90 -3.31
C SER A 84 -3.71 -11.77 -2.19
N PRO A 85 -4.93 -11.33 -2.51
CA PRO A 85 -6.01 -11.31 -1.52
C PRO A 85 -6.41 -12.71 -1.07
N TYR A 86 -6.22 -13.73 -1.91
CA TYR A 86 -6.54 -15.12 -1.60
C TYR A 86 -5.74 -15.67 -0.42
N SER A 87 -4.43 -15.45 -0.41
CA SER A 87 -3.53 -15.96 0.63
C SER A 87 -3.57 -15.12 1.91
N SER A 88 -4.15 -13.91 1.84
CA SER A 88 -4.16 -12.97 2.96
C SER A 88 -5.40 -13.07 3.86
N LEU A 89 -6.47 -13.73 3.41
CA LEU A 89 -7.70 -13.94 4.18
C LEU A 89 -7.76 -15.36 4.72
N ASN A 90 -7.97 -15.51 6.03
CA ASN A 90 -8.12 -16.84 6.62
C ASN A 90 -9.43 -17.50 6.12
N PRO A 91 -9.35 -18.64 5.36
CA PRO A 91 -10.53 -19.24 4.74
C PRO A 91 -11.52 -19.84 5.74
N LYS A 92 -11.11 -20.03 6.99
CA LYS A 92 -11.95 -20.61 8.08
C LYS A 92 -12.74 -19.56 8.84
N TYR A 93 -12.48 -18.26 8.63
CA TYR A 93 -13.13 -17.18 9.34
C TYR A 93 -14.20 -16.53 8.46
N LYS A 94 -15.29 -16.07 9.09
CA LYS A 94 -16.27 -15.20 8.44
C LYS A 94 -15.67 -13.84 8.17
N ILE A 95 -16.22 -13.14 7.18
CA ILE A 95 -15.70 -11.81 6.78
C ILE A 95 -15.71 -10.81 7.94
N LYS A 96 -16.77 -10.83 8.80
CA LYS A 96 -16.81 -10.00 10.00
C LYS A 96 -15.61 -10.22 10.92
N ASP A 97 -15.24 -11.48 11.14
CA ASP A 97 -14.15 -11.85 12.04
C ASP A 97 -12.80 -11.44 11.45
N ILE A 98 -12.65 -11.59 10.12
CA ILE A 98 -11.46 -11.13 9.38
C ILE A 98 -11.27 -9.61 9.51
N ILE A 99 -12.33 -8.83 9.39
CA ILE A 99 -12.27 -7.36 9.49
C ILE A 99 -11.98 -6.95 10.95
N LEU A 100 -12.61 -7.61 11.91
CA LEU A 100 -12.47 -7.28 13.34
C LEU A 100 -11.18 -7.75 13.98
N GLU A 101 -10.50 -8.76 13.43
CA GLU A 101 -9.27 -9.31 14.02
C GLU A 101 -8.25 -8.21 14.37
N GLY A 102 -7.93 -7.36 13.39
CA GLY A 102 -7.01 -6.24 13.58
C GLY A 102 -7.56 -5.17 14.51
N VAL A 103 -8.85 -4.89 14.44
CA VAL A 103 -9.55 -3.89 15.26
C VAL A 103 -9.47 -4.26 16.75
N ILE A 104 -9.75 -5.53 17.06
CA ILE A 104 -9.69 -6.06 18.44
C ILE A 104 -8.25 -6.08 18.95
N TYR A 105 -7.32 -6.61 18.14
CA TYR A 105 -5.91 -6.70 18.51
C TYR A 105 -5.29 -5.33 18.80
N GLN A 106 -5.61 -4.33 17.98
CA GLN A 106 -5.09 -2.95 18.11
C GLN A 106 -5.90 -2.09 19.08
N LYS A 107 -6.99 -2.63 19.63
CA LYS A 107 -7.92 -1.89 20.53
C LYS A 107 -8.38 -0.57 19.90
N VAL A 108 -8.81 -0.62 18.63
CA VAL A 108 -9.21 0.56 17.83
C VAL A 108 -10.53 1.14 18.32
N LEU A 109 -11.44 0.28 18.82
CA LEU A 109 -12.74 0.66 19.36
C LEU A 109 -12.66 0.86 20.87
N GLU A 110 -13.32 1.88 21.37
CA GLU A 110 -13.58 2.06 22.78
C GLU A 110 -14.68 1.11 23.26
N LYS A 111 -14.78 0.86 24.56
CA LYS A 111 -15.68 -0.15 25.13
C LYS A 111 -17.18 0.09 24.84
N GLU A 112 -17.56 1.32 24.53
CA GLU A 112 -18.94 1.76 24.31
C GLU A 112 -19.29 1.87 22.80
N GLU A 113 -18.33 1.71 21.88
CA GLU A 113 -18.59 1.80 20.45
C GLU A 113 -19.34 0.56 19.94
N ASN A 114 -20.37 0.80 19.12
CA ASN A 114 -21.18 -0.26 18.51
C ASN A 114 -20.41 -0.93 17.37
N ILE A 115 -20.02 -2.19 17.59
CA ILE A 115 -19.25 -3.00 16.63
C ILE A 115 -20.01 -3.17 15.31
N ASP A 116 -21.34 -3.37 15.35
CA ASP A 116 -22.12 -3.57 14.13
C ASP A 116 -22.19 -2.30 13.29
N GLU A 117 -22.39 -1.16 13.91
CA GLU A 117 -22.36 0.15 13.24
C GLU A 117 -20.97 0.43 12.66
N TYR A 118 -19.92 0.11 13.40
CA TYR A 118 -18.53 0.24 12.92
C TYR A 118 -18.29 -0.60 11.66
N LEU A 119 -18.72 -1.86 11.67
CA LEU A 119 -18.61 -2.76 10.52
C LEU A 119 -19.38 -2.21 9.30
N LEU A 120 -20.60 -1.73 9.50
CA LEU A 120 -21.41 -1.14 8.44
C LEU A 120 -20.71 0.08 7.81
N ASN A 121 -20.14 0.95 8.63
CA ASN A 121 -19.38 2.10 8.15
C ASN A 121 -18.16 1.67 7.32
N ILE A 122 -17.43 0.66 7.76
CA ILE A 122 -16.28 0.12 7.00
C ILE A 122 -16.73 -0.50 5.67
N LEU A 123 -17.84 -1.25 5.67
CA LEU A 123 -18.38 -1.83 4.43
C LEU A 123 -18.82 -0.75 3.44
N ASN A 124 -19.49 0.29 3.90
CA ASN A 124 -19.87 1.45 3.09
C ASN A 124 -18.65 2.15 2.49
N ASP A 125 -17.59 2.31 3.26
CA ASP A 125 -16.32 2.90 2.79
C ASP A 125 -15.73 2.14 1.59
N VAL A 126 -15.88 0.81 1.58
CA VAL A 126 -15.31 -0.06 0.53
C VAL A 126 -16.35 -0.52 -0.52
N GLY A 127 -17.59 -0.08 -0.41
CA GLY A 127 -18.68 -0.42 -1.34
C GLY A 127 -19.05 -1.91 -1.30
N LEU A 128 -19.25 -2.46 -0.10
CA LEU A 128 -19.72 -3.82 0.14
C LEU A 128 -21.02 -3.82 0.94
N ASP A 129 -21.91 -4.77 0.63
CA ASP A 129 -23.18 -4.94 1.34
C ASP A 129 -23.00 -5.70 2.65
N LYS A 130 -23.93 -5.48 3.61
CA LYS A 130 -23.88 -6.09 4.96
C LYS A 130 -23.95 -7.62 4.95
N GLU A 131 -24.61 -8.20 3.95
CA GLU A 131 -24.78 -9.66 3.80
C GLU A 131 -23.45 -10.39 3.70
N ILE A 132 -22.38 -9.68 3.27
CA ILE A 132 -21.06 -10.25 3.11
C ILE A 132 -20.41 -10.64 4.45
N LEU A 133 -20.80 -9.99 5.55
CA LEU A 133 -20.25 -10.21 6.89
C LEU A 133 -20.36 -11.66 7.37
N ASN A 134 -21.43 -12.36 6.95
CA ASN A 134 -21.68 -13.73 7.34
C ASN A 134 -21.09 -14.77 6.39
N LYS A 135 -20.52 -14.35 5.25
CA LYS A 135 -19.89 -15.21 4.26
C LYS A 135 -18.44 -15.55 4.64
N TYR A 136 -17.94 -16.58 3.98
CA TYR A 136 -16.52 -16.96 4.01
C TYR A 136 -15.79 -16.45 2.75
N PRO A 137 -14.43 -16.32 2.77
CA PRO A 137 -13.68 -15.85 1.62
C PRO A 137 -13.92 -16.62 0.31
N HIS A 138 -14.15 -17.92 0.37
CA HIS A 138 -14.39 -18.76 -0.81
C HIS A 138 -15.75 -18.49 -1.49
N GLU A 139 -16.71 -17.87 -0.78
CA GLU A 139 -18.04 -17.51 -1.31
C GLU A 139 -18.04 -16.16 -2.05
N LEU A 140 -16.89 -15.46 -2.11
CA LEU A 140 -16.75 -14.14 -2.67
C LEU A 140 -16.12 -14.14 -4.07
N SER A 141 -16.50 -13.17 -4.91
CA SER A 141 -15.79 -12.87 -6.15
C SER A 141 -14.37 -12.32 -5.86
N GLY A 142 -13.48 -12.31 -6.87
CA GLY A 142 -12.13 -11.74 -6.75
C GLY A 142 -12.15 -10.28 -6.30
N GLY A 143 -12.99 -9.45 -6.90
CA GLY A 143 -13.14 -8.05 -6.54
C GLY A 143 -13.70 -7.84 -5.12
N GLN A 144 -14.68 -8.68 -4.70
CA GLN A 144 -15.18 -8.65 -3.32
C GLN A 144 -14.10 -9.02 -2.31
N ARG A 145 -13.30 -10.05 -2.58
CA ARG A 145 -12.15 -10.41 -1.72
C ARG A 145 -11.14 -9.29 -1.61
N GLN A 146 -10.85 -8.61 -2.71
CA GLN A 146 -9.96 -7.45 -2.71
C GLN A 146 -10.51 -6.34 -1.82
N ARG A 147 -11.80 -6.01 -1.96
CA ARG A 147 -12.45 -5.00 -1.12
C ARG A 147 -12.49 -5.40 0.35
N VAL A 148 -12.65 -6.69 0.69
CA VAL A 148 -12.52 -7.18 2.07
C VAL A 148 -11.10 -7.01 2.60
N GLY A 149 -10.08 -7.28 1.81
CA GLY A 149 -8.68 -7.01 2.17
C GLY A 149 -8.42 -5.53 2.46
N ILE A 150 -9.00 -4.63 1.65
CA ILE A 150 -8.96 -3.18 1.89
C ILE A 150 -9.74 -2.83 3.16
N ALA A 151 -10.95 -3.36 3.36
CA ALA A 151 -11.78 -3.16 4.55
C ALA A 151 -11.04 -3.51 5.83
N ARG A 152 -10.43 -4.71 5.89
CA ARG A 152 -9.60 -5.15 7.02
C ARG A 152 -8.46 -4.17 7.31
N THR A 153 -7.83 -3.65 6.25
CA THR A 153 -6.72 -2.70 6.36
C THR A 153 -7.20 -1.34 6.87
N VAL A 154 -8.29 -0.82 6.35
CA VAL A 154 -8.84 0.50 6.73
C VAL A 154 -9.48 0.47 8.12
N ALA A 155 -10.01 -0.68 8.54
CA ALA A 155 -10.66 -0.86 9.84
C ALA A 155 -9.74 -0.60 11.03
N VAL A 156 -8.42 -0.71 10.89
CA VAL A 156 -7.48 -0.36 11.98
C VAL A 156 -7.09 1.12 12.01
N LYS A 157 -7.77 1.97 11.24
CA LYS A 157 -7.53 3.43 11.15
C LYS A 157 -6.03 3.75 10.90
N PRO A 158 -5.44 3.25 9.80
CA PRO A 158 -4.02 3.49 9.49
C PRO A 158 -3.78 4.93 9.04
N ASP A 159 -2.57 5.42 9.25
CA ASP A 159 -2.11 6.70 8.70
C ASP A 159 -1.40 6.52 7.34
N LEU A 160 -0.81 5.32 7.11
CA LEU A 160 -0.12 4.95 5.87
C LEU A 160 -0.51 3.53 5.44
N ILE A 161 -0.89 3.39 4.18
CA ILE A 161 -1.14 2.08 3.55
C ILE A 161 -0.07 1.85 2.47
N ILE A 162 0.55 0.67 2.52
CA ILE A 162 1.42 0.18 1.46
C ILE A 162 0.61 -0.81 0.62
N ALA A 163 0.36 -0.45 -0.65
CA ALA A 163 -0.40 -1.25 -1.60
C ALA A 163 0.58 -1.92 -2.58
N ASP A 164 0.89 -3.21 -2.36
CA ASP A 164 1.92 -3.93 -3.13
C ASP A 164 1.27 -4.78 -4.22
N GLU A 165 1.35 -4.30 -5.47
CA GLU A 165 0.86 -4.95 -6.70
C GLU A 165 -0.59 -5.46 -6.62
N ILE A 166 -1.45 -4.75 -5.92
CA ILE A 166 -2.80 -5.21 -5.54
C ILE A 166 -3.81 -5.27 -6.70
N LEU A 167 -3.46 -4.79 -7.87
CA LEU A 167 -4.34 -4.73 -9.05
C LEU A 167 -3.99 -5.78 -10.12
N THR A 168 -2.86 -6.47 -10.02
CA THR A 168 -2.31 -7.33 -11.09
C THR A 168 -3.19 -8.51 -11.49
N ALA A 169 -4.03 -8.99 -10.59
CA ALA A 169 -4.90 -10.16 -10.81
C ALA A 169 -6.37 -9.79 -11.08
N LEU A 170 -6.66 -8.49 -11.31
CA LEU A 170 -8.00 -7.99 -11.51
C LEU A 170 -8.24 -7.60 -12.97
N ASP A 171 -9.47 -7.76 -13.45
CA ASP A 171 -9.90 -7.22 -14.72
C ASP A 171 -9.90 -5.67 -14.73
N ALA A 172 -9.87 -5.08 -15.92
CA ALA A 172 -9.71 -3.63 -16.09
C ALA A 172 -10.82 -2.80 -15.40
N LEU A 173 -12.07 -3.30 -15.39
CA LEU A 173 -13.18 -2.59 -14.75
C LEU A 173 -13.02 -2.60 -13.22
N THR A 174 -12.69 -3.75 -12.67
CA THR A 174 -12.43 -3.91 -11.23
C THR A 174 -11.22 -3.09 -10.80
N GLN A 175 -10.16 -3.01 -11.62
CA GLN A 175 -9.01 -2.14 -11.34
C GLN A 175 -9.43 -0.66 -11.19
N ILE A 176 -10.25 -0.14 -12.12
CA ILE A 176 -10.75 1.24 -12.08
C ILE A 176 -11.54 1.46 -10.77
N GLN A 177 -12.45 0.57 -10.44
CA GLN A 177 -13.26 0.67 -9.22
C GLN A 177 -12.42 0.67 -7.94
N ILE A 178 -11.34 -0.12 -7.90
CA ILE A 178 -10.42 -0.13 -6.74
C ILE A 178 -9.59 1.16 -6.68
N LEU A 179 -9.17 1.73 -7.81
CA LEU A 179 -8.47 3.02 -7.82
C LEU A 179 -9.37 4.16 -7.34
N GLU A 180 -10.62 4.21 -7.77
CA GLU A 180 -11.62 5.17 -7.29
C GLU A 180 -11.86 5.04 -5.78
N LEU A 181 -11.92 3.78 -5.28
CA LEU A 181 -12.00 3.51 -3.86
C LEU A 181 -10.82 4.09 -3.09
N PHE A 182 -9.58 3.91 -3.56
CA PHE A 182 -8.39 4.49 -2.92
C PHE A 182 -8.41 6.02 -2.92
N GLN A 183 -8.87 6.66 -4.01
CA GLN A 183 -9.02 8.11 -4.07
C GLN A 183 -10.05 8.59 -3.03
N LYS A 184 -11.22 7.94 -2.96
CA LYS A 184 -12.25 8.25 -1.96
C LYS A 184 -11.74 8.10 -0.52
N LEU A 185 -10.99 7.03 -0.24
CA LEU A 185 -10.39 6.81 1.08
C LEU A 185 -9.31 7.87 1.41
N LYS A 186 -8.49 8.28 0.42
CA LYS A 186 -7.53 9.37 0.56
C LYS A 186 -8.21 10.67 0.98
N GLU A 187 -9.28 11.06 0.29
CA GLU A 187 -10.01 12.31 0.55
C GLU A 187 -10.73 12.30 1.90
N ASN A 188 -11.48 11.22 2.18
CA ASN A 188 -12.34 11.14 3.36
C ASN A 188 -11.57 10.84 4.65
N LYS A 189 -10.50 10.04 4.58
CA LYS A 189 -9.77 9.56 5.77
C LYS A 189 -8.35 10.12 5.89
N LYS A 190 -7.90 10.94 4.92
CA LYS A 190 -6.55 11.53 4.85
C LYS A 190 -5.41 10.49 4.95
N ILE A 191 -5.65 9.27 4.45
CA ILE A 191 -4.66 8.21 4.44
C ILE A 191 -3.59 8.52 3.40
N SER A 192 -2.33 8.31 3.75
CA SER A 192 -1.20 8.39 2.82
C SER A 192 -0.93 7.01 2.21
N TYR A 193 -0.36 6.97 1.00
CA TYR A 193 -0.11 5.71 0.32
C TYR A 193 1.31 5.60 -0.23
N LEU A 194 1.90 4.40 -0.05
CA LEU A 194 2.98 3.91 -0.90
C LEU A 194 2.38 2.87 -1.85
N PHE A 195 2.20 3.26 -3.12
CA PHE A 195 1.58 2.41 -4.11
C PHE A 195 2.66 1.74 -4.98
N ILE A 196 2.72 0.41 -4.98
CA ILE A 196 3.70 -0.34 -5.75
C ILE A 196 2.99 -0.97 -6.94
N SER A 197 3.48 -0.67 -8.14
CA SER A 197 2.96 -1.23 -9.38
C SER A 197 4.07 -1.29 -10.43
N HIS A 198 3.96 -2.23 -11.35
CA HIS A 198 4.69 -2.22 -12.61
C HIS A 198 3.86 -1.63 -13.77
N ASP A 199 2.54 -1.41 -13.54
CA ASP A 199 1.65 -0.79 -14.53
C ASP A 199 1.66 0.73 -14.38
N ILE A 200 2.28 1.38 -15.36
CA ILE A 200 2.46 2.83 -15.39
C ILE A 200 1.13 3.57 -15.62
N ASN A 201 0.14 2.93 -16.30
CA ASN A 201 -1.18 3.51 -16.53
C ASN A 201 -1.97 3.65 -15.23
N VAL A 202 -1.87 2.64 -14.36
CA VAL A 202 -2.43 2.66 -13.00
C VAL A 202 -1.83 3.81 -12.21
N VAL A 203 -0.50 3.89 -12.21
CA VAL A 203 0.26 4.89 -11.46
C VAL A 203 -0.05 6.31 -11.93
N LYS A 204 -0.20 6.54 -13.23
CA LYS A 204 -0.57 7.85 -13.81
C LYS A 204 -1.91 8.35 -13.25
N LYS A 205 -2.85 7.45 -12.95
CA LYS A 205 -4.18 7.80 -12.43
C LYS A 205 -4.17 8.19 -10.96
N ILE A 206 -3.40 7.47 -10.11
CA ILE A 206 -3.54 7.60 -8.65
C ILE A 206 -2.45 8.46 -7.99
N SER A 207 -1.26 8.57 -8.59
CA SER A 207 -0.08 9.11 -7.91
C SER A 207 -0.03 10.63 -7.91
N ASP A 208 0.50 11.19 -6.84
CA ASP A 208 0.96 12.57 -6.75
C ASP A 208 2.45 12.66 -7.14
N ARG A 209 3.25 11.66 -6.70
CA ARG A 209 4.70 11.60 -6.94
C ARG A 209 5.15 10.17 -7.28
N LEU A 210 6.21 10.05 -8.06
CA LEU A 210 6.78 8.79 -8.51
C LEU A 210 8.22 8.63 -8.06
N LEU A 211 8.56 7.37 -7.74
CA LEU A 211 9.90 6.89 -7.48
C LEU A 211 10.20 5.77 -8.47
N ILE A 212 11.25 5.92 -9.26
CA ILE A 212 11.66 4.90 -10.23
C ILE A 212 12.82 4.13 -9.63
N ILE A 213 12.61 2.83 -9.45
CA ILE A 213 13.63 1.93 -8.90
C ILE A 213 14.16 0.99 -9.97
N LYS A 214 15.48 0.84 -10.02
CA LYS A 214 16.18 -0.12 -10.87
C LYS A 214 17.36 -0.71 -10.11
N ASP A 215 17.56 -2.02 -10.22
CA ASP A 215 18.72 -2.74 -9.64
C ASP A 215 19.00 -2.40 -8.16
N GLY A 216 17.92 -2.21 -7.39
CA GLY A 216 17.99 -1.91 -5.95
C GLY A 216 18.30 -0.45 -5.61
N GLU A 217 18.23 0.48 -6.56
CA GLU A 217 18.48 1.91 -6.37
C GLU A 217 17.31 2.76 -6.88
N ILE A 218 16.96 3.85 -6.20
CA ILE A 218 16.03 4.86 -6.74
C ILE A 218 16.83 5.74 -7.69
N ILE A 219 16.56 5.59 -8.99
CA ILE A 219 17.32 6.27 -10.05
C ILE A 219 16.70 7.61 -10.47
N GLU A 220 15.39 7.78 -10.22
CA GLU A 220 14.68 9.02 -10.53
C GLU A 220 13.49 9.20 -9.59
N SER A 221 13.18 10.45 -9.23
CA SER A 221 12.01 10.81 -8.42
C SER A 221 11.49 12.18 -8.82
N GLY A 222 10.17 12.37 -8.75
CA GLY A 222 9.54 13.65 -9.09
C GLY A 222 8.03 13.62 -8.99
N THR A 223 7.40 14.78 -9.20
CA THR A 223 5.95 14.84 -9.35
C THR A 223 5.53 14.03 -10.58
N LYS A 224 4.31 13.55 -10.58
CA LYS A 224 3.73 12.81 -11.70
C LYS A 224 3.93 13.57 -13.02
N GLU A 225 3.59 14.85 -13.05
CA GLU A 225 3.70 15.70 -14.23
C GLU A 225 5.14 15.76 -14.75
N LYS A 226 6.13 15.96 -13.85
CA LYS A 226 7.54 16.02 -14.23
C LYS A 226 8.01 14.71 -14.85
N ILE A 227 7.73 13.58 -14.20
CA ILE A 227 8.20 12.26 -14.69
C ILE A 227 7.59 11.90 -16.02
N PHE A 228 6.30 12.19 -16.26
CA PHE A 228 5.65 11.87 -17.52
C PHE A 228 5.98 12.85 -18.67
N SER A 229 6.18 14.14 -18.37
CA SER A 229 6.45 15.14 -19.41
C SER A 229 7.93 15.29 -19.76
N LYS A 230 8.83 15.10 -18.78
CA LYS A 230 10.27 15.32 -18.95
C LYS A 230 11.10 14.33 -18.12
N PRO A 231 11.04 13.02 -18.42
CA PRO A 231 11.86 12.03 -17.76
C PRO A 231 13.35 12.28 -18.04
N GLU A 232 14.16 12.23 -16.98
CA GLU A 232 15.61 12.51 -17.09
C GLU A 232 16.40 11.25 -17.44
N LYS A 233 15.97 10.09 -16.93
CA LYS A 233 16.69 8.82 -17.11
C LYS A 233 16.19 8.04 -18.31
N GLU A 234 17.10 7.46 -19.09
CA GLU A 234 16.77 6.62 -20.26
C GLU A 234 15.86 5.43 -19.88
N TYR A 235 16.06 4.84 -18.71
CA TYR A 235 15.20 3.77 -18.22
C TYR A 235 13.76 4.25 -17.99
N THR A 236 13.58 5.44 -17.41
CA THR A 236 12.25 6.04 -17.21
C THR A 236 11.57 6.34 -18.53
N LYS A 237 12.30 6.87 -19.53
CA LYS A 237 11.77 7.12 -20.89
C LYS A 237 11.26 5.84 -21.51
N LYS A 238 12.06 4.76 -21.48
CA LYS A 238 11.67 3.45 -22.01
C LYS A 238 10.44 2.88 -21.31
N LEU A 239 10.35 3.00 -19.97
CA LEU A 239 9.16 2.55 -19.23
C LEU A 239 7.89 3.27 -19.68
N ILE A 240 7.97 4.58 -19.92
CA ILE A 240 6.83 5.38 -20.38
C ILE A 240 6.47 5.02 -21.81
N GLU A 241 7.45 4.88 -22.71
CA GLU A 241 7.23 4.51 -24.13
C GLU A 241 6.54 3.15 -24.28
N ILE A 242 7.00 2.14 -23.56
CA ILE A 242 6.45 0.77 -23.59
C ILE A 242 4.99 0.75 -23.10
N SER A 243 4.61 1.65 -22.20
CA SER A 243 3.25 1.74 -21.67
C SER A 243 2.23 2.34 -22.65
N GLY A 244 2.67 2.83 -23.83
CA GLY A 244 1.81 3.48 -24.83
C GLY A 244 1.27 4.85 -24.40
N ILE A 245 1.78 5.43 -23.33
CA ILE A 245 1.43 6.76 -22.87
C ILE A 245 2.23 7.78 -23.71
N ARG A 246 1.53 8.47 -24.60
CA ARG A 246 2.03 9.68 -25.30
C ARG A 246 1.66 10.94 -24.52
#